data_681f31d8abdf760567d797da127520e8
#
_entry.id   681f31d8abdf760567d797da127520e8
#
_cell.length_a   1.000
_cell.length_b   1.000
_cell.length_c   1.000
_cell.angle_alpha   90.00
_cell.angle_beta   90.00
_cell.angle_gamma   90.00
#
_symmetry.space_group_name_H-M   'P 1'
#
loop_
_entity.id
_entity.type
_entity.pdbx_description
1 polymer ?
#
loop_
_entity_poly.entity_id
_entity_poly.type
_entity_poly.pdbx_seq_one_letter_code
_entity_poly.pdbx_strand_id
1 'polypeptide(L)'
;MTGAVGAVAAPRHTNTTAGAHRIADAFARARAGGRAALIPYVVAGYPDAEGSFAAACAAIDAGADLLEVGLPYSDPLADGATLQRASQGALAAGATFESSLALVGGIARARPRVPVVAMGYANQLIGGGDGRDRARALAAAGVAGVIVADLTPDEGGPFEAVAAEAEIAVVYLVAPTTAPDRRAMVAARSGGFLYCVSLVGVTGARTSLPPTVAKLVREVTAVSPVPVAVGFGVSRPAHVRAIARAGAAGIITASALVDALGPDGRDVGSLSALVAKLRAATAR
;
A
#
# COMPACT_ATOMS: atom_id res chain seq x y z
N MET A 1 -35.56 37.34 -10.18
CA MET A 1 -34.82 36.30 -10.88
C MET A 1 -33.98 35.54 -9.84
N THR A 2 -34.51 34.46 -9.31
CA THR A 2 -33.87 33.61 -8.33
C THR A 2 -33.07 32.55 -9.07
N GLY A 3 -31.75 32.72 -9.10
CA GLY A 3 -30.85 31.74 -9.69
C GLY A 3 -30.84 30.48 -8.82
N ALA A 4 -31.22 29.35 -9.39
CA ALA A 4 -31.10 28.04 -8.77
C ALA A 4 -29.59 27.74 -8.60
N VAL A 5 -29.14 27.69 -7.35
CA VAL A 5 -27.84 27.16 -6.99
C VAL A 5 -27.93 25.65 -7.28
N GLY A 6 -27.24 25.21 -8.34
CA GLY A 6 -27.17 23.81 -8.71
C GLY A 6 -26.65 23.00 -7.53
N ALA A 7 -27.39 21.96 -7.14
CA ALA A 7 -27.00 21.02 -6.13
C ALA A 7 -25.63 20.40 -6.56
N VAL A 8 -24.58 20.74 -5.85
CA VAL A 8 -23.29 20.06 -5.99
C VAL A 8 -23.53 18.60 -5.56
N ALA A 9 -23.43 17.68 -6.50
CA ALA A 9 -23.55 16.26 -6.19
C ALA A 9 -22.56 15.90 -5.08
N ALA A 10 -23.03 15.17 -4.07
CA ALA A 10 -22.17 14.71 -2.99
C ALA A 10 -20.95 13.99 -3.58
N PRO A 11 -19.74 14.27 -3.09
CA PRO A 11 -18.53 13.66 -3.65
C PRO A 11 -18.66 12.14 -3.59
N ARG A 12 -18.38 11.47 -4.71
CA ARG A 12 -18.32 10.01 -4.74
C ARG A 12 -17.22 9.57 -3.78
N HIS A 13 -17.56 8.71 -2.82
CA HIS A 13 -16.59 8.16 -1.91
C HIS A 13 -15.64 7.22 -2.66
N THR A 14 -14.33 7.29 -2.40
CA THR A 14 -13.30 6.42 -3.01
C THR A 14 -13.51 4.93 -2.69
N ASN A 15 -14.38 4.61 -1.73
CA ASN A 15 -14.78 3.24 -1.36
C ASN A 15 -15.65 2.52 -2.41
N THR A 16 -16.27 3.25 -3.34
CA THR A 16 -17.19 2.70 -4.36
C THR A 16 -16.56 2.61 -5.74
N THR A 17 -15.26 2.87 -5.85
CA THR A 17 -14.52 2.78 -7.12
C THR A 17 -14.27 1.34 -7.52
N ALA A 18 -14.10 1.09 -8.82
CA ALA A 18 -13.72 -0.23 -9.32
C ALA A 18 -12.41 -0.73 -8.68
N GLY A 19 -11.48 0.19 -8.44
CA GLY A 19 -10.23 -0.10 -7.72
C GLY A 19 -10.46 -0.57 -6.29
N ALA A 20 -11.33 0.12 -5.54
CA ALA A 20 -11.69 -0.28 -4.17
C ALA A 20 -12.34 -1.68 -4.13
N HIS A 21 -13.22 -1.99 -5.07
CA HIS A 21 -13.83 -3.31 -5.18
C HIS A 21 -12.79 -4.40 -5.48
N ARG A 22 -11.87 -4.17 -6.41
CA ARG A 22 -10.76 -5.13 -6.69
C ARG A 22 -9.92 -5.41 -5.45
N ILE A 23 -9.61 -4.38 -4.66
CA ILE A 23 -8.89 -4.52 -3.40
C ILE A 23 -9.73 -5.31 -2.39
N ALA A 24 -10.99 -4.94 -2.16
CA ALA A 24 -11.89 -5.62 -1.23
C ALA A 24 -12.06 -7.11 -1.58
N ASP A 25 -12.19 -7.45 -2.86
CA ASP A 25 -12.26 -8.83 -3.34
C ASP A 25 -11.00 -9.64 -3.00
N ALA A 26 -9.81 -9.02 -3.07
CA ALA A 26 -8.58 -9.70 -2.69
C ALA A 26 -8.55 -10.03 -1.18
N PHE A 27 -8.98 -9.10 -0.32
CA PHE A 27 -9.16 -9.36 1.11
C PHE A 27 -10.23 -10.43 1.38
N ALA A 28 -11.35 -10.39 0.65
CA ALA A 28 -12.43 -11.38 0.78
C ALA A 28 -11.96 -12.79 0.41
N ARG A 29 -11.20 -12.94 -0.68
CA ARG A 29 -10.57 -14.23 -1.06
C ARG A 29 -9.62 -14.75 0.02
N ALA A 30 -8.78 -13.88 0.58
CA ALA A 30 -7.88 -14.25 1.65
C ALA A 30 -8.66 -14.75 2.88
N ARG A 31 -9.70 -14.02 3.29
CA ARG A 31 -10.57 -14.37 4.41
C ARG A 31 -11.31 -15.69 4.19
N ALA A 32 -11.85 -15.92 2.99
CA ALA A 32 -12.50 -17.16 2.62
C ALA A 32 -11.54 -18.36 2.72
N GLY A 33 -10.24 -18.14 2.48
CA GLY A 33 -9.19 -19.12 2.71
C GLY A 33 -8.70 -19.24 4.16
N GLY A 34 -9.43 -18.67 5.15
CA GLY A 34 -9.09 -18.77 6.58
C GLY A 34 -7.83 -18.00 6.98
N ARG A 35 -7.47 -16.93 6.31
CA ARG A 35 -6.20 -16.21 6.51
C ARG A 35 -6.32 -14.70 6.33
N ALA A 36 -5.29 -13.97 6.73
CA ALA A 36 -5.13 -12.57 6.38
C ALA A 36 -4.49 -12.43 4.98
N ALA A 37 -4.75 -11.32 4.29
CA ALA A 37 -4.10 -11.01 3.02
C ALA A 37 -2.62 -10.68 3.24
N LEU A 38 -1.74 -11.13 2.33
CA LEU A 38 -0.33 -10.72 2.30
C LEU A 38 -0.13 -9.69 1.19
N ILE A 39 0.50 -8.58 1.56
CA ILE A 39 0.75 -7.42 0.71
C ILE A 39 2.26 -7.13 0.70
N PRO A 40 3.02 -7.78 -0.18
CA PRO A 40 4.42 -7.43 -0.40
C PRO A 40 4.56 -6.03 -1.00
N TYR A 41 5.63 -5.35 -0.63
CA TYR A 41 6.03 -4.06 -1.19
C TYR A 41 7.29 -4.25 -2.04
N VAL A 42 7.32 -3.58 -3.18
CA VAL A 42 8.50 -3.46 -4.05
C VAL A 42 8.75 -2.01 -4.41
N VAL A 43 10.02 -1.62 -4.64
CA VAL A 43 10.37 -0.29 -5.14
C VAL A 43 10.44 -0.34 -6.67
N ALA A 44 9.68 0.51 -7.35
CA ALA A 44 9.72 0.59 -8.80
C ALA A 44 11.11 1.04 -9.28
N GLY A 45 11.69 0.26 -10.23
CA GLY A 45 13.02 0.57 -10.77
C GLY A 45 14.20 0.18 -9.88
N TYR A 46 14.00 -0.56 -8.77
CA TYR A 46 15.12 -1.07 -7.95
C TYR A 46 15.33 -2.57 -8.16
N PRO A 47 16.56 -3.01 -8.46
CA PRO A 47 17.78 -2.22 -8.71
C PRO A 47 17.75 -1.53 -10.08
N ASP A 48 16.90 -1.97 -10.97
CA ASP A 48 16.54 -1.43 -12.28
C ASP A 48 15.13 -1.88 -12.70
N ALA A 49 14.67 -1.49 -13.89
CA ALA A 49 13.32 -1.78 -14.38
C ALA A 49 13.06 -3.30 -14.52
N GLU A 50 14.02 -4.07 -15.01
CA GLU A 50 13.90 -5.51 -15.20
C GLU A 50 13.90 -6.24 -13.85
N GLY A 51 14.82 -5.91 -12.96
CA GLY A 51 14.93 -6.49 -11.62
C GLY A 51 13.69 -6.22 -10.79
N SER A 52 13.15 -4.99 -10.82
CA SER A 52 11.92 -4.65 -10.08
C SER A 52 10.69 -5.37 -10.63
N PHE A 53 10.59 -5.57 -11.96
CA PHE A 53 9.53 -6.36 -12.57
C PHE A 53 9.61 -7.84 -12.16
N ALA A 54 10.81 -8.40 -12.19
CA ALA A 54 11.04 -9.79 -11.78
C ALA A 54 10.70 -9.99 -10.30
N ALA A 55 11.13 -9.07 -9.41
CA ALA A 55 10.82 -9.11 -7.98
C ALA A 55 9.31 -9.02 -7.72
N ALA A 56 8.59 -8.13 -8.41
CA ALA A 56 7.15 -7.98 -8.31
C ALA A 56 6.42 -9.25 -8.73
N CYS A 57 6.75 -9.82 -9.89
CA CYS A 57 6.16 -11.06 -10.37
C CYS A 57 6.44 -12.23 -9.42
N ALA A 58 7.67 -12.38 -8.93
CA ALA A 58 8.04 -13.42 -7.99
C ALA A 58 7.29 -13.29 -6.65
N ALA A 59 7.10 -12.08 -6.14
CA ALA A 59 6.30 -11.85 -4.94
C ALA A 59 4.83 -12.28 -5.13
N ILE A 60 4.26 -11.98 -6.29
CA ILE A 60 2.89 -12.40 -6.64
C ILE A 60 2.80 -13.91 -6.76
N ASP A 61 3.71 -14.54 -7.49
CA ASP A 61 3.73 -15.98 -7.71
C ASP A 61 3.98 -16.78 -6.42
N ALA A 62 4.69 -16.17 -5.45
CA ALA A 62 4.89 -16.72 -4.11
C ALA A 62 3.67 -16.57 -3.18
N GLY A 63 2.58 -15.94 -3.64
CA GLY A 63 1.28 -15.92 -2.95
C GLY A 63 0.84 -14.58 -2.39
N ALA A 64 1.28 -13.46 -2.96
CA ALA A 64 0.72 -12.16 -2.64
C ALA A 64 -0.77 -12.08 -3.03
N ASP A 65 -1.56 -11.44 -2.19
CA ASP A 65 -2.98 -11.15 -2.46
C ASP A 65 -3.18 -9.79 -3.10
N LEU A 66 -2.35 -8.84 -2.72
CA LEU A 66 -2.18 -7.52 -3.33
C LEU A 66 -0.68 -7.26 -3.47
N LEU A 67 -0.32 -6.32 -4.34
CA LEU A 67 1.05 -5.83 -4.44
C LEU A 67 1.06 -4.33 -4.17
N GLU A 68 1.94 -3.88 -3.29
CA GLU A 68 2.24 -2.46 -3.09
C GLU A 68 3.49 -2.11 -3.88
N VAL A 69 3.42 -1.06 -4.70
CA VAL A 69 4.55 -0.56 -5.50
C VAL A 69 4.89 0.85 -5.06
N GLY A 70 6.04 1.00 -4.42
CA GLY A 70 6.59 2.30 -4.05
C GLY A 70 7.18 3.02 -5.24
N LEU A 71 6.71 4.25 -5.49
CA LEU A 71 7.30 5.12 -6.49
C LEU A 71 8.55 5.78 -5.90
N PRO A 72 9.73 5.62 -6.51
CA PRO A 72 10.96 6.17 -5.93
C PRO A 72 10.89 7.69 -5.84
N TYR A 73 11.29 8.23 -4.68
CA TYR A 73 11.25 9.65 -4.37
C TYR A 73 12.56 10.11 -3.74
N SER A 74 12.95 11.37 -4.00
CA SER A 74 14.22 11.94 -3.50
C SER A 74 14.20 12.19 -2.00
N ASP A 75 13.02 12.53 -1.45
CA ASP A 75 12.85 12.99 -0.07
C ASP A 75 11.80 12.16 0.71
N PRO A 76 12.00 10.84 0.85
CA PRO A 76 10.99 9.91 1.33
C PRO A 76 10.92 9.92 2.87
N LEU A 77 10.34 10.95 3.47
CA LEU A 77 10.29 11.18 4.92
C LEU A 77 9.57 10.10 5.72
N ALA A 78 8.63 9.37 5.10
CA ALA A 78 7.90 8.27 5.74
C ALA A 78 8.66 6.94 5.69
N ASP A 79 9.73 6.83 4.90
CA ASP A 79 10.43 5.58 4.64
C ASP A 79 11.60 5.36 5.59
N GLY A 80 11.83 4.10 5.96
CA GLY A 80 13.02 3.68 6.70
C GLY A 80 14.27 3.61 5.79
N ALA A 81 15.46 3.54 6.40
CA ALA A 81 16.74 3.61 5.71
C ALA A 81 16.89 2.59 4.55
N THR A 82 16.35 1.38 4.68
CA THR A 82 16.40 0.37 3.60
C THR A 82 15.62 0.81 2.37
N LEU A 83 14.39 1.35 2.56
CA LEU A 83 13.57 1.83 1.45
C LEU A 83 14.14 3.10 0.84
N GLN A 84 14.70 4.00 1.66
CA GLN A 84 15.41 5.19 1.18
C GLN A 84 16.58 4.81 0.25
N ARG A 85 17.42 3.85 0.66
CA ARG A 85 18.52 3.35 -0.19
C ARG A 85 18.01 2.76 -1.51
N ALA A 86 16.93 1.96 -1.45
CA ALA A 86 16.35 1.37 -2.65
C ALA A 86 15.76 2.44 -3.58
N SER A 87 15.06 3.46 -3.04
CA SER A 87 14.56 4.60 -3.82
C SER A 87 15.70 5.39 -4.46
N GLN A 88 16.78 5.67 -3.72
CA GLN A 88 17.96 6.33 -4.28
C GLN A 88 18.63 5.50 -5.38
N GLY A 89 18.73 4.16 -5.19
CA GLY A 89 19.24 3.25 -6.20
C GLY A 89 18.40 3.27 -7.47
N ALA A 90 17.08 3.22 -7.34
CA ALA A 90 16.15 3.30 -8.47
C ALA A 90 16.26 4.64 -9.22
N LEU A 91 16.32 5.76 -8.50
CA LEU A 91 16.50 7.10 -9.10
C LEU A 91 17.85 7.20 -9.84
N ALA A 92 18.93 6.68 -9.24
CA ALA A 92 20.25 6.63 -9.86
C ALA A 92 20.27 5.74 -11.12
N ALA A 93 19.43 4.69 -11.17
CA ALA A 93 19.22 3.85 -12.35
C ALA A 93 18.28 4.50 -13.40
N GLY A 94 17.82 5.73 -13.18
CA GLY A 94 16.99 6.50 -14.11
C GLY A 94 15.48 6.27 -13.96
N ALA A 95 15.01 5.77 -12.82
CA ALA A 95 13.59 5.63 -12.59
C ALA A 95 12.89 7.00 -12.57
N THR A 96 11.75 7.08 -13.26
CA THR A 96 10.86 8.24 -13.32
C THR A 96 9.44 7.84 -12.93
N PHE A 97 8.54 8.80 -12.80
CA PHE A 97 7.12 8.51 -12.62
C PHE A 97 6.58 7.68 -13.79
N GLU A 98 6.91 8.05 -15.00
CA GLU A 98 6.45 7.40 -16.24
C GLU A 98 6.98 5.97 -16.35
N SER A 99 8.27 5.74 -16.06
CA SER A 99 8.84 4.38 -16.06
C SER A 99 8.25 3.51 -14.94
N SER A 100 7.93 4.10 -13.80
CA SER A 100 7.24 3.40 -12.70
C SER A 100 5.81 2.99 -13.11
N LEU A 101 5.08 3.85 -13.82
CA LEU A 101 3.77 3.50 -14.36
C LEU A 101 3.86 2.42 -15.45
N ALA A 102 4.87 2.46 -16.30
CA ALA A 102 5.09 1.41 -17.30
C ALA A 102 5.35 0.06 -16.63
N LEU A 103 6.13 0.03 -15.56
CA LEU A 103 6.35 -1.16 -14.71
C LEU A 103 5.02 -1.68 -14.14
N VAL A 104 4.23 -0.82 -13.49
CA VAL A 104 2.93 -1.20 -12.92
C VAL A 104 2.01 -1.76 -14.00
N GLY A 105 1.95 -1.12 -15.17
CA GLY A 105 1.17 -1.60 -16.32
C GLY A 105 1.63 -2.97 -16.81
N GLY A 106 2.92 -3.23 -16.84
CA GLY A 106 3.49 -4.55 -17.12
C GLY A 106 3.05 -5.61 -16.11
N ILE A 107 3.14 -5.30 -14.82
CA ILE A 107 2.71 -6.19 -13.73
C ILE A 107 1.20 -6.47 -13.82
N ALA A 108 0.37 -5.44 -13.98
CA ALA A 108 -1.08 -5.58 -14.06
C ALA A 108 -1.52 -6.47 -15.24
N ARG A 109 -0.84 -6.36 -16.39
CA ARG A 109 -1.09 -7.25 -17.53
C ARG A 109 -0.61 -8.68 -17.30
N ALA A 110 0.56 -8.84 -16.70
CA ALA A 110 1.14 -10.16 -16.43
C ALA A 110 0.41 -10.92 -15.31
N ARG A 111 -0.16 -10.21 -14.34
CA ARG A 111 -0.80 -10.77 -13.14
C ARG A 111 -2.14 -10.08 -12.82
N PRO A 112 -3.14 -10.13 -13.72
CA PRO A 112 -4.36 -9.32 -13.64
C PRO A 112 -5.26 -9.59 -12.41
N ARG A 113 -5.05 -10.74 -11.76
CA ARG A 113 -5.84 -11.13 -10.57
C ARG A 113 -5.39 -10.43 -9.28
N VAL A 114 -4.17 -9.91 -9.26
CA VAL A 114 -3.59 -9.27 -8.06
C VAL A 114 -3.67 -7.75 -8.25
N PRO A 115 -4.47 -7.05 -7.44
CA PRO A 115 -4.55 -5.60 -7.52
C PRO A 115 -3.22 -4.97 -7.08
N VAL A 116 -2.80 -3.96 -7.82
CA VAL A 116 -1.62 -3.15 -7.51
C VAL A 116 -2.07 -1.86 -6.85
N VAL A 117 -1.44 -1.53 -5.72
CA VAL A 117 -1.58 -0.26 -5.01
C VAL A 117 -0.27 0.50 -5.15
N ALA A 118 -0.32 1.72 -5.68
CA ALA A 118 0.86 2.58 -5.78
C ALA A 118 1.03 3.40 -4.50
N MET A 119 2.24 3.42 -3.95
CA MET A 119 2.60 4.27 -2.81
C MET A 119 3.60 5.34 -3.24
N GLY A 120 3.37 6.58 -2.81
CA GLY A 120 4.25 7.72 -3.07
C GLY A 120 3.86 8.92 -2.22
N TYR A 121 4.34 10.07 -2.63
CA TYR A 121 4.14 11.34 -1.91
C TYR A 121 3.27 12.28 -2.74
N ALA A 122 2.64 13.26 -2.09
CA ALA A 122 1.71 14.19 -2.73
C ALA A 122 2.33 14.90 -3.95
N ASN A 123 3.59 15.29 -3.85
CA ASN A 123 4.30 15.91 -4.96
C ASN A 123 4.38 15.01 -6.23
N GLN A 124 4.47 13.70 -6.06
CA GLN A 124 4.53 12.76 -7.18
C GLN A 124 3.12 12.39 -7.69
N LEU A 125 2.21 12.08 -6.76
CA LEU A 125 0.90 11.48 -7.06
C LEU A 125 -0.16 12.52 -7.39
N ILE A 126 -0.02 13.75 -6.89
CA ILE A 126 -0.93 14.87 -7.15
C ILE A 126 -0.28 15.83 -8.14
N GLY A 127 1.02 16.12 -7.96
CA GLY A 127 1.77 17.04 -8.81
C GLY A 127 1.37 18.51 -8.62
N GLY A 128 1.61 19.33 -9.64
CA GLY A 128 1.41 20.79 -9.60
C GLY A 128 0.00 21.26 -9.93
N GLY A 129 -1.02 20.40 -9.89
CA GLY A 129 -2.42 20.73 -10.23
C GLY A 129 -3.42 20.09 -9.25
N ASP A 130 -4.58 19.73 -9.76
CA ASP A 130 -5.63 19.03 -8.98
C ASP A 130 -5.41 17.51 -8.88
N GLY A 131 -4.34 16.99 -9.46
CA GLY A 131 -4.02 15.55 -9.48
C GLY A 131 -4.72 14.74 -10.56
N ARG A 132 -5.58 15.34 -11.38
CA ARG A 132 -6.42 14.65 -12.37
C ARG A 132 -5.61 13.86 -13.39
N ASP A 133 -4.57 14.47 -13.96
CA ASP A 133 -3.73 13.79 -14.96
C ASP A 133 -2.94 12.64 -14.35
N ARG A 134 -2.47 12.80 -13.12
CA ARG A 134 -1.80 11.73 -12.36
C ARG A 134 -2.77 10.58 -12.05
N ALA A 135 -3.98 10.88 -11.57
CA ALA A 135 -5.00 9.87 -11.29
C ALA A 135 -5.38 9.07 -12.55
N ARG A 136 -5.58 9.76 -13.68
CA ARG A 136 -5.85 9.10 -14.97
C ARG A 136 -4.69 8.23 -15.44
N ALA A 137 -3.46 8.70 -15.32
CA ALA A 137 -2.26 7.93 -15.70
C ALA A 137 -2.09 6.67 -14.83
N LEU A 138 -2.33 6.78 -13.52
CA LEU A 138 -2.34 5.64 -12.59
C LEU A 138 -3.41 4.63 -12.94
N ALA A 139 -4.64 5.08 -13.21
CA ALA A 139 -5.75 4.21 -13.63
C ALA A 139 -5.43 3.50 -14.95
N ALA A 140 -4.91 4.23 -15.95
CA ALA A 140 -4.50 3.65 -17.23
C ALA A 140 -3.39 2.60 -17.11
N ALA A 141 -2.51 2.75 -16.11
CA ALA A 141 -1.51 1.74 -15.75
C ALA A 141 -2.11 0.54 -14.99
N GLY A 142 -3.40 0.55 -14.64
CA GLY A 142 -4.06 -0.55 -13.94
C GLY A 142 -3.94 -0.52 -12.43
N VAL A 143 -3.52 0.62 -11.84
CA VAL A 143 -3.50 0.84 -10.39
C VAL A 143 -4.92 0.71 -9.84
N ALA A 144 -5.09 -0.04 -8.76
CA ALA A 144 -6.38 -0.19 -8.08
C ALA A 144 -6.57 0.86 -6.96
N GLY A 145 -5.49 1.30 -6.35
CA GLY A 145 -5.52 2.30 -5.29
C GLY A 145 -4.18 2.99 -5.11
N VAL A 146 -4.21 4.12 -4.43
CA VAL A 146 -3.01 4.88 -4.09
C VAL A 146 -2.90 5.10 -2.59
N ILE A 147 -1.68 5.06 -2.09
CA ILE A 147 -1.29 5.50 -0.75
C ILE A 147 -0.46 6.77 -0.94
N VAL A 148 -0.98 7.90 -0.47
CA VAL A 148 -0.23 9.17 -0.47
C VAL A 148 0.27 9.39 0.95
N ALA A 149 1.56 9.13 1.18
CA ALA A 149 2.13 8.97 2.51
C ALA A 149 2.06 10.23 3.39
N ASP A 150 2.04 11.39 2.77
CA ASP A 150 2.00 12.73 3.38
C ASP A 150 0.67 13.47 3.18
N LEU A 151 -0.39 12.77 2.73
CA LEU A 151 -1.73 13.36 2.57
C LEU A 151 -2.65 12.93 3.71
N THR A 152 -3.17 13.90 4.44
CA THR A 152 -4.20 13.64 5.46
C THR A 152 -5.61 13.70 4.89
N PRO A 153 -6.62 13.03 5.50
CA PRO A 153 -8.01 13.15 5.04
C PRO A 153 -8.52 14.59 5.04
N ASP A 154 -8.04 15.46 5.95
CA ASP A 154 -8.48 16.86 6.03
C ASP A 154 -8.18 17.64 4.74
N GLU A 155 -7.08 17.30 4.08
CA GLU A 155 -6.62 17.91 2.83
C GLU A 155 -6.94 17.05 1.60
N GLY A 156 -7.32 15.80 1.81
CA GLY A 156 -7.49 14.79 0.75
C GLY A 156 -8.70 15.00 -0.17
N GLY A 157 -9.70 15.78 0.25
CA GLY A 157 -10.96 15.91 -0.47
C GLY A 157 -10.85 16.20 -1.97
N PRO A 158 -10.08 17.19 -2.41
CA PRO A 158 -9.90 17.47 -3.84
C PRO A 158 -9.32 16.28 -4.62
N PHE A 159 -8.29 15.62 -4.05
CA PHE A 159 -7.68 14.46 -4.70
C PHE A 159 -8.58 13.22 -4.67
N GLU A 160 -9.35 13.00 -3.59
CA GLU A 160 -10.34 11.92 -3.53
C GLU A 160 -11.37 12.03 -4.67
N ALA A 161 -11.83 13.25 -4.97
CA ALA A 161 -12.79 13.48 -6.04
C ALA A 161 -12.23 13.04 -7.40
N VAL A 162 -11.00 13.46 -7.74
CA VAL A 162 -10.39 13.09 -9.03
C VAL A 162 -9.96 11.63 -9.08
N ALA A 163 -9.56 11.04 -7.95
CA ALA A 163 -9.27 9.61 -7.83
C ALA A 163 -10.53 8.77 -8.05
N ALA A 164 -11.67 9.20 -7.48
CA ALA A 164 -12.95 8.54 -7.68
C ALA A 164 -13.42 8.62 -9.13
N GLU A 165 -13.24 9.76 -9.81
CA GLU A 165 -13.52 9.87 -11.25
C GLU A 165 -12.65 8.93 -12.09
N ALA A 166 -11.41 8.71 -11.67
CA ALA A 166 -10.46 7.78 -12.29
C ALA A 166 -10.66 6.31 -11.84
N GLU A 167 -11.67 6.02 -11.02
CA GLU A 167 -12.00 4.68 -10.52
C GLU A 167 -10.88 4.04 -9.69
N ILE A 168 -10.02 4.82 -9.03
CA ILE A 168 -8.98 4.34 -8.10
C ILE A 168 -9.31 4.69 -6.65
N ALA A 169 -8.94 3.81 -5.71
CA ALA A 169 -9.13 4.02 -4.28
C ALA A 169 -8.03 4.94 -3.71
N VAL A 170 -8.37 5.75 -2.70
CA VAL A 170 -7.37 6.44 -1.87
C VAL A 170 -7.29 5.75 -0.52
N VAL A 171 -6.13 5.19 -0.20
CA VAL A 171 -5.86 4.46 1.04
C VAL A 171 -5.20 5.40 2.03
N TYR A 172 -5.81 5.58 3.19
CA TYR A 172 -5.26 6.43 4.26
C TYR A 172 -4.52 5.63 5.32
N LEU A 173 -3.69 6.34 6.09
CA LEU A 173 -2.87 5.77 7.15
C LEU A 173 -3.35 6.20 8.52
N VAL A 174 -3.30 5.27 9.47
CA VAL A 174 -3.38 5.53 10.91
C VAL A 174 -2.12 5.02 11.60
N ALA A 175 -1.66 5.75 12.60
CA ALA A 175 -0.47 5.44 13.38
C ALA A 175 -0.80 5.34 14.87
N PRO A 176 0.10 4.83 15.73
CA PRO A 176 -0.10 4.86 17.19
C PRO A 176 -0.37 6.25 17.76
N THR A 177 0.12 7.29 17.11
CA THR A 177 -0.08 8.69 17.46
C THR A 177 -1.42 9.26 17.00
N THR A 178 -2.18 8.54 16.14
CA THR A 178 -3.50 8.99 15.70
C THR A 178 -4.50 8.87 16.87
N ALA A 179 -5.12 9.98 17.24
CA ALA A 179 -6.10 10.04 18.33
C ALA A 179 -7.30 9.09 18.06
N PRO A 180 -7.91 8.48 19.09
CA PRO A 180 -8.96 7.46 18.90
C PRO A 180 -10.18 7.95 18.09
N ASP A 181 -10.66 9.16 18.35
CA ASP A 181 -11.76 9.81 17.62
C ASP A 181 -11.42 10.03 16.15
N ARG A 182 -10.16 10.40 15.87
CA ARG A 182 -9.67 10.62 14.53
C ARG A 182 -9.56 9.31 13.72
N ARG A 183 -9.29 8.16 14.37
CA ARG A 183 -9.15 6.85 13.69
C ARG A 183 -10.41 6.46 12.93
N ALA A 184 -11.60 6.69 13.53
CA ALA A 184 -12.88 6.38 12.91
C ALA A 184 -13.11 7.25 11.65
N MET A 185 -12.78 8.55 11.72
CA MET A 185 -12.91 9.47 10.59
C MET A 185 -11.97 9.08 9.44
N VAL A 186 -10.70 8.79 9.74
CA VAL A 186 -9.70 8.36 8.74
C VAL A 186 -10.15 7.05 8.08
N ALA A 187 -10.63 6.08 8.89
CA ALA A 187 -11.10 4.79 8.39
C ALA A 187 -12.32 4.93 7.47
N ALA A 188 -13.26 5.81 7.79
CA ALA A 188 -14.45 6.06 6.97
C ALA A 188 -14.12 6.67 5.60
N ARG A 189 -13.00 7.37 5.48
CA ARG A 189 -12.54 7.98 4.22
C ARG A 189 -11.59 7.10 3.42
N SER A 190 -11.05 6.03 4.03
CA SER A 190 -10.11 5.14 3.34
C SER A 190 -10.82 4.24 2.34
N GLY A 191 -10.30 4.15 1.12
CA GLY A 191 -10.80 3.29 0.04
C GLY A 191 -10.11 1.93 0.00
N GLY A 192 -10.87 0.86 -0.15
CA GLY A 192 -10.35 -0.51 -0.29
C GLY A 192 -9.83 -1.12 1.02
N PHE A 193 -8.93 -0.45 1.71
CA PHE A 193 -8.44 -0.83 3.05
C PHE A 193 -7.90 0.38 3.83
N LEU A 194 -7.72 0.21 5.13
CA LEU A 194 -7.05 1.18 5.99
C LEU A 194 -5.63 0.68 6.30
N TYR A 195 -4.62 1.51 6.06
CA TYR A 195 -3.23 1.19 6.39
C TYR A 195 -2.96 1.52 7.87
N CYS A 196 -2.69 0.53 8.70
CA CYS A 196 -2.30 0.72 10.10
C CYS A 196 -0.78 0.61 10.23
N VAL A 197 -0.12 1.74 10.46
CA VAL A 197 1.32 1.79 10.78
C VAL A 197 1.52 1.28 12.21
N SER A 198 2.28 0.21 12.39
CA SER A 198 2.40 -0.45 13.70
C SER A 198 3.48 0.13 14.62
N LEU A 199 4.41 0.90 14.09
CA LEU A 199 5.52 1.49 14.84
C LEU A 199 5.77 2.93 14.40
N VAL A 200 6.16 3.76 15.37
CA VAL A 200 6.71 5.11 15.13
C VAL A 200 8.20 5.06 15.43
N GLY A 201 9.04 5.47 14.46
CA GLY A 201 10.50 5.55 14.61
C GLY A 201 11.28 4.42 13.95
N VAL A 202 12.62 4.55 13.96
CA VAL A 202 13.57 3.69 13.24
C VAL A 202 13.46 2.24 13.71
N THR A 203 13.19 1.33 12.78
CA THR A 203 13.03 -0.09 13.05
C THR A 203 14.39 -0.76 13.25
N GLY A 204 14.73 -1.11 14.50
CA GLY A 204 15.75 -2.12 14.77
C GLY A 204 15.15 -3.53 14.68
N ALA A 205 15.99 -4.54 14.43
CA ALA A 205 15.60 -5.95 14.37
C ALA A 205 15.08 -6.46 15.73
N ARG A 206 13.75 -6.35 15.95
CA ARG A 206 13.08 -6.90 17.13
C ARG A 206 12.63 -8.32 16.87
N THR A 207 12.77 -9.19 17.87
CA THR A 207 12.36 -10.60 17.78
C THR A 207 10.85 -10.80 17.94
N SER A 208 10.15 -9.86 18.60
CA SER A 208 8.70 -9.90 18.84
C SER A 208 8.05 -8.53 18.62
N LEU A 209 6.77 -8.53 18.25
CA LEU A 209 5.98 -7.30 18.18
C LEU A 209 5.64 -6.82 19.59
N PRO A 210 5.72 -5.50 19.86
CA PRO A 210 5.28 -4.93 21.12
C PRO A 210 3.80 -5.23 21.38
N PRO A 211 3.37 -5.48 22.64
CA PRO A 211 1.96 -5.69 22.98
C PRO A 211 1.04 -4.54 22.56
N THR A 212 1.58 -3.32 22.51
CA THR A 212 0.91 -2.11 22.06
C THR A 212 0.41 -2.20 20.62
N VAL A 213 1.12 -2.95 19.75
CA VAL A 213 0.70 -3.18 18.35
C VAL A 213 -0.60 -3.97 18.30
N ALA A 214 -0.69 -5.08 19.06
CA ALA A 214 -1.91 -5.90 19.08
C ALA A 214 -3.11 -5.12 19.64
N LYS A 215 -2.90 -4.23 20.62
CA LYS A 215 -3.93 -3.33 21.14
C LYS A 215 -4.39 -2.36 20.04
N LEU A 216 -3.47 -1.66 19.39
CA LEU A 216 -3.78 -0.73 18.30
C LEU A 216 -4.57 -1.41 17.18
N VAL A 217 -4.14 -2.60 16.74
CA VAL A 217 -4.81 -3.35 15.68
C VAL A 217 -6.27 -3.64 16.05
N ARG A 218 -6.53 -4.11 17.26
CA ARG A 218 -7.91 -4.37 17.74
C ARG A 218 -8.74 -3.09 17.78
N GLU A 219 -8.19 -1.98 18.31
CA GLU A 219 -8.89 -0.70 18.40
C GLU A 219 -9.24 -0.15 17.01
N VAL A 220 -8.28 -0.19 16.09
CA VAL A 220 -8.50 0.29 14.72
C VAL A 220 -9.48 -0.59 13.96
N THR A 221 -9.37 -1.93 14.10
CA THR A 221 -10.29 -2.87 13.45
C THR A 221 -11.72 -2.72 13.95
N ALA A 222 -11.91 -2.38 15.22
CA ALA A 222 -13.23 -2.20 15.80
C ALA A 222 -14.01 -0.99 15.23
N VAL A 223 -13.32 0.02 14.73
CA VAL A 223 -13.92 1.26 14.21
C VAL A 223 -13.84 1.39 12.67
N SER A 224 -13.12 0.50 12.01
CA SER A 224 -12.90 0.58 10.56
C SER A 224 -14.02 -0.10 9.78
N PRO A 225 -14.70 0.59 8.84
CA PRO A 225 -15.65 -0.02 7.93
C PRO A 225 -15.00 -0.80 6.78
N VAL A 226 -13.67 -0.64 6.60
CA VAL A 226 -12.89 -1.32 5.57
C VAL A 226 -11.85 -2.27 6.21
N PRO A 227 -11.32 -3.25 5.46
CA PRO A 227 -10.26 -4.13 5.96
C PRO A 227 -9.07 -3.33 6.49
N VAL A 228 -8.47 -3.77 7.61
CA VAL A 228 -7.27 -3.15 8.18
C VAL A 228 -6.05 -3.97 7.79
N ALA A 229 -5.10 -3.35 7.09
CA ALA A 229 -3.79 -3.94 6.81
C ALA A 229 -2.71 -3.29 7.66
N VAL A 230 -1.85 -4.11 8.26
CA VAL A 230 -0.80 -3.66 9.19
C VAL A 230 0.56 -3.75 8.52
N GLY A 231 1.27 -2.63 8.50
CA GLY A 231 2.64 -2.53 7.99
C GLY A 231 3.61 -1.96 9.03
N PHE A 232 4.87 -1.87 8.66
CA PHE A 232 6.02 -1.47 9.46
C PHE A 232 6.55 -2.53 10.43
N GLY A 233 7.84 -2.85 10.27
CA GLY A 233 8.55 -3.79 11.14
C GLY A 233 8.18 -5.27 10.95
N VAL A 234 7.39 -5.60 9.93
CA VAL A 234 7.01 -6.99 9.63
C VAL A 234 8.09 -7.65 8.77
N SER A 235 8.89 -8.49 9.39
CA SER A 235 10.04 -9.14 8.73
C SER A 235 10.10 -10.67 8.92
N ARG A 236 9.24 -11.23 9.78
CA ARG A 236 9.31 -12.65 10.17
C ARG A 236 7.92 -13.28 10.26
N PRO A 237 7.80 -14.60 10.04
CA PRO A 237 6.55 -15.34 10.21
C PRO A 237 5.89 -15.15 11.58
N ALA A 238 6.67 -14.98 12.65
CA ALA A 238 6.15 -14.71 13.99
C ALA A 238 5.39 -13.39 14.08
N HIS A 239 5.89 -12.33 13.41
CA HIS A 239 5.20 -11.03 13.33
C HIS A 239 3.87 -11.16 12.58
N VAL A 240 3.89 -11.85 11.43
CA VAL A 240 2.68 -12.10 10.62
C VAL A 240 1.61 -12.81 11.44
N ARG A 241 1.98 -13.91 12.14
CA ARG A 241 1.03 -14.65 13.00
C ARG A 241 0.47 -13.77 14.13
N ALA A 242 1.31 -12.96 14.77
CA ALA A 242 0.87 -12.09 15.85
C ALA A 242 -0.14 -11.03 15.38
N ILE A 243 0.12 -10.42 14.22
CA ILE A 243 -0.74 -9.42 13.61
C ILE A 243 -2.06 -10.05 13.14
N ALA A 244 -2.02 -11.21 12.48
CA ALA A 244 -3.22 -11.92 12.05
C ALA A 244 -4.12 -12.33 13.24
N ARG A 245 -3.52 -12.83 14.34
CA ARG A 245 -4.24 -13.15 15.59
C ARG A 245 -4.81 -11.91 16.30
N ALA A 246 -4.20 -10.74 16.11
CA ALA A 246 -4.73 -9.48 16.63
C ALA A 246 -5.97 -8.98 15.86
N GLY A 247 -6.33 -9.61 14.73
CA GLY A 247 -7.53 -9.32 13.95
C GLY A 247 -7.28 -8.55 12.66
N ALA A 248 -6.02 -8.25 12.31
CA ALA A 248 -5.72 -7.57 11.04
C ALA A 248 -6.21 -8.38 9.84
N ALA A 249 -6.85 -7.72 8.87
CA ALA A 249 -7.29 -8.32 7.63
C ALA A 249 -6.16 -8.53 6.63
N GLY A 250 -5.08 -7.74 6.73
CA GLY A 250 -3.90 -7.86 5.88
C GLY A 250 -2.60 -7.53 6.59
N ILE A 251 -1.51 -7.97 6.01
CA ILE A 251 -0.14 -7.74 6.48
C ILE A 251 0.70 -7.21 5.33
N ILE A 252 1.32 -6.04 5.55
CA ILE A 252 2.22 -5.40 4.59
C ILE A 252 3.67 -5.66 5.03
N THR A 253 4.52 -6.04 4.10
CA THR A 253 5.95 -6.26 4.33
C THR A 253 6.77 -5.56 3.25
N ALA A 254 7.72 -4.74 3.67
CA ALA A 254 8.50 -3.88 2.78
C ALA A 254 10.02 -4.10 2.94
N SER A 255 10.67 -3.47 3.90
CA SER A 255 12.13 -3.46 4.06
C SER A 255 12.76 -4.86 4.08
N ALA A 256 12.09 -5.83 4.71
CA ALA A 256 12.58 -7.21 4.74
C ALA A 256 12.64 -7.86 3.35
N LEU A 257 11.78 -7.45 2.43
CA LEU A 257 11.79 -7.96 1.05
C LEU A 257 12.88 -7.27 0.23
N VAL A 258 13.10 -5.98 0.43
CA VAL A 258 14.23 -5.26 -0.19
C VAL A 258 15.56 -5.84 0.31
N ASP A 259 15.69 -6.11 1.61
CA ASP A 259 16.89 -6.74 2.17
C ASP A 259 17.09 -8.18 1.64
N ALA A 260 15.99 -8.92 1.39
CA ALA A 260 16.05 -10.27 0.82
C ALA A 260 16.54 -10.32 -0.63
N LEU A 261 16.46 -9.22 -1.38
CA LEU A 261 17.04 -9.11 -2.72
C LEU A 261 18.57 -9.09 -2.72
N GLY A 262 19.20 -9.03 -1.53
CA GLY A 262 20.64 -9.00 -1.40
C GLY A 262 21.27 -7.63 -1.70
N PRO A 263 22.59 -7.54 -1.61
CA PRO A 263 23.32 -6.27 -1.75
C PRO A 263 23.17 -5.63 -3.14
N ASP A 264 23.04 -6.44 -4.18
CA ASP A 264 22.87 -6.03 -5.57
C ASP A 264 21.39 -5.86 -6.00
N GLY A 265 20.46 -6.17 -5.09
CA GLY A 265 19.03 -6.08 -5.33
C GLY A 265 18.47 -7.15 -6.28
N ARG A 266 19.18 -8.26 -6.53
CA ARG A 266 18.84 -9.22 -7.61
C ARG A 266 18.49 -10.62 -7.15
N ASP A 267 18.57 -10.94 -5.86
CA ASP A 267 18.20 -12.28 -5.35
C ASP A 267 16.67 -12.44 -5.23
N VAL A 268 16.06 -12.58 -6.39
CA VAL A 268 14.61 -12.83 -6.53
C VAL A 268 14.21 -14.16 -5.89
N GLY A 269 15.11 -15.14 -5.85
CA GLY A 269 14.89 -16.44 -5.21
C GLY A 269 14.68 -16.30 -3.69
N SER A 270 15.55 -15.56 -3.02
CA SER A 270 15.44 -15.28 -1.58
C SER A 270 14.19 -14.46 -1.26
N LEU A 271 13.85 -13.44 -2.08
CA LEU A 271 12.60 -12.70 -1.95
C LEU A 271 11.38 -13.62 -2.05
N SER A 272 11.29 -14.45 -3.08
CA SER A 272 10.19 -15.40 -3.30
C SER A 272 10.05 -16.37 -2.12
N ALA A 273 11.17 -16.95 -1.66
CA ALA A 273 11.19 -17.85 -0.51
C ALA A 273 10.71 -17.16 0.79
N LEU A 274 11.08 -15.88 1.00
CA LEU A 274 10.59 -15.12 2.15
C LEU A 274 9.09 -14.85 2.04
N VAL A 275 8.59 -14.40 0.88
CA VAL A 275 7.16 -14.18 0.65
C VAL A 275 6.36 -15.46 0.93
N ALA A 276 6.79 -16.61 0.42
CA ALA A 276 6.14 -17.90 0.66
C ALA A 276 6.08 -18.26 2.15
N LYS A 277 7.17 -18.03 2.90
CA LYS A 277 7.22 -18.22 4.37
C LYS A 277 6.26 -17.29 5.11
N LEU A 278 6.21 -16.01 4.72
CA LEU A 278 5.30 -15.03 5.31
C LEU A 278 3.85 -15.38 4.97
N ARG A 279 3.58 -15.81 3.73
CA ARG A 279 2.27 -16.26 3.27
C ARG A 279 1.74 -17.43 4.08
N ALA A 280 2.56 -18.46 4.33
CA ALA A 280 2.19 -19.60 5.18
C ALA A 280 1.84 -19.17 6.62
N ALA A 281 2.39 -18.07 7.10
CA ALA A 281 2.14 -17.55 8.44
C ALA A 281 0.86 -16.70 8.56
N THR A 282 0.16 -16.38 7.46
CA THR A 282 -1.08 -15.59 7.48
C THR A 282 -2.30 -16.37 7.93
N ALA A 283 -2.23 -17.70 8.07
CA ALA A 283 -3.31 -18.55 8.58
C ALA A 283 -3.77 -18.09 9.98
N ARG A 284 -5.09 -18.13 10.22
CA ARG A 284 -5.75 -17.73 11.48
C ARG A 284 -6.16 -18.92 12.31
#